data_5d9f6782fcb414e8b3036210372dbb4f
#
_entry.id   5d9f6782fcb414e8b3036210372dbb4f
#
_cell.length_a   1.000
_cell.length_b   1.000
_cell.length_c   1.000
_cell.angle_alpha   90.00
_cell.angle_beta   90.00
_cell.angle_gamma   90.00
#
_symmetry.space_group_name_H-M   'P 1'
#
loop_
_entity.id
_entity.type
_entity.pdbx_description
1 polymer ?
#
loop_
_entity_poly.entity_id
_entity_poly.type
_entity_poly.pdbx_seq_one_letter_code
_entity_poly.pdbx_strand_id
1 'polypeptide(L)'
;MNATPIEQLVAAQRQFFASGRTLELAFRKQSLVALKKAILAHEAEINAALMADLGKSATETYMCETGMTLSELSYMLRHLGRFAKKRRVLTPLAQFPSSSFTVREPYGVTLIMAPWNYPFMLLMEPLIGALAAGNCCILNPSAYAPATSKVMAQIVAACFPPEYVALVEGGRAENQALLHQRFDYIFFTGGVTVGREVMRAASETLTPVTLELGGKSPCIVDETANLRVAARRLAFGKLLNCGQTCVAPDYLLISRKVKDAFLPLLEREIQRMVGENALVCDSYVHMVNEKHFRRVCGLIDPDKVIFGGQADERTLRIQPTIMDRVTADDAVMQEEIFGPLLPVIAYDSIDEALAFVNNREHPLALYLFSEDPALQKRVLASVPFGGGCINDTIVHLATSRMGFGGVGHSGMGSYHGKKSFDTFSHEKSVLKKSTRIDMPVRYMPYTPLKDRLLRVFLR
;
A
#
# COMPACT_ATOMS: atom_id res chain seq x y z
N MET A 1 11.32 -36.39 10.09
CA MET A 1 11.52 -35.09 10.76
C MET A 1 10.14 -34.63 11.19
N ASN A 2 9.96 -34.21 12.44
CA ASN A 2 8.68 -33.64 12.88
C ASN A 2 8.51 -32.26 12.23
N ALA A 3 7.31 -31.98 11.65
CA ALA A 3 7.00 -30.71 11.05
C ALA A 3 7.09 -29.57 12.09
N THR A 4 7.60 -28.40 11.67
CA THR A 4 7.66 -27.21 12.54
C THR A 4 6.25 -26.69 12.85
N PRO A 5 6.05 -25.90 13.91
CA PRO A 5 4.74 -25.28 14.19
C PRO A 5 4.17 -24.50 13.01
N ILE A 6 5.00 -23.80 12.23
CA ILE A 6 4.57 -23.07 11.03
C ILE A 6 4.12 -24.01 9.91
N GLU A 7 4.86 -25.11 9.68
CA GLU A 7 4.46 -26.14 8.69
C GLU A 7 3.11 -26.78 9.04
N GLN A 8 2.91 -27.09 10.33
CA GLN A 8 1.65 -27.65 10.82
C GLN A 8 0.48 -26.67 10.63
N LEU A 9 0.73 -25.38 10.88
CA LEU A 9 -0.25 -24.32 10.70
C LEU A 9 -0.67 -24.17 9.22
N VAL A 10 0.32 -24.11 8.32
CA VAL A 10 0.06 -24.05 6.86
C VAL A 10 -0.72 -25.28 6.39
N ALA A 11 -0.37 -26.48 6.89
CA ALA A 11 -1.08 -27.71 6.55
C ALA A 11 -2.54 -27.68 7.05
N ALA A 12 -2.78 -27.21 8.27
CA ALA A 12 -4.12 -27.05 8.83
C ALA A 12 -4.98 -26.06 8.01
N GLN A 13 -4.39 -24.92 7.58
CA GLN A 13 -5.07 -23.95 6.73
C GLN A 13 -5.39 -24.53 5.34
N ARG A 14 -4.52 -25.35 4.76
CA ARG A 14 -4.80 -26.05 3.50
C ARG A 14 -5.98 -27.02 3.64
N GLN A 15 -6.05 -27.76 4.74
CA GLN A 15 -7.17 -28.66 5.01
C GLN A 15 -8.48 -27.88 5.21
N PHE A 16 -8.45 -26.77 5.94
CA PHE A 16 -9.62 -25.92 6.13
C PHE A 16 -10.09 -25.32 4.81
N PHE A 17 -9.19 -24.81 3.98
CA PHE A 17 -9.52 -24.30 2.64
C PHE A 17 -10.13 -25.40 1.75
N ALA A 18 -9.55 -26.61 1.76
CA ALA A 18 -10.06 -27.75 0.98
C ALA A 18 -11.48 -28.20 1.39
N SER A 19 -11.95 -27.86 2.61
CA SER A 19 -13.31 -28.09 3.03
C SER A 19 -14.36 -27.31 2.22
N GLY A 20 -13.92 -26.26 1.50
CA GLY A 20 -14.80 -25.38 0.72
C GLY A 20 -15.60 -24.36 1.54
N ARG A 21 -15.47 -24.37 2.87
CA ARG A 21 -16.23 -23.48 3.77
C ARG A 21 -16.02 -22.00 3.47
N THR A 22 -14.79 -21.61 3.10
CA THR A 22 -14.45 -20.22 2.73
C THR A 22 -15.09 -19.77 1.41
N LEU A 23 -15.57 -20.67 0.59
CA LEU A 23 -16.26 -20.33 -0.67
C LEU A 23 -17.68 -19.79 -0.45
N GLU A 24 -18.28 -20.07 0.70
CA GLU A 24 -19.60 -19.58 1.04
C GLU A 24 -19.62 -18.08 1.31
N LEU A 25 -20.46 -17.35 0.57
CA LEU A 25 -20.55 -15.89 0.71
C LEU A 25 -21.03 -15.46 2.11
N ALA A 26 -21.90 -16.27 2.73
CA ALA A 26 -22.40 -16.03 4.08
C ALA A 26 -21.25 -16.09 5.11
N PHE A 27 -20.40 -17.12 5.00
CA PHE A 27 -19.24 -17.30 5.87
C PHE A 27 -18.26 -16.11 5.77
N ARG A 28 -17.94 -15.68 4.54
CA ARG A 28 -17.07 -14.50 4.32
C ARG A 28 -17.63 -13.22 4.94
N LYS A 29 -18.96 -12.99 4.79
CA LYS A 29 -19.63 -11.84 5.41
C LYS A 29 -19.59 -11.91 6.93
N GLN A 30 -19.85 -13.07 7.51
CA GLN A 30 -19.78 -13.27 8.97
C GLN A 30 -18.38 -13.01 9.50
N SER A 31 -17.34 -13.47 8.79
CA SER A 31 -15.94 -13.23 9.13
C SER A 31 -15.59 -11.74 9.15
N LEU A 32 -16.00 -10.99 8.12
CA LEU A 32 -15.78 -9.54 8.06
C LEU A 32 -16.57 -8.77 9.14
N VAL A 33 -17.79 -9.22 9.46
CA VAL A 33 -18.60 -8.64 10.55
C VAL A 33 -17.97 -8.91 11.91
N ALA A 34 -17.45 -10.12 12.14
CA ALA A 34 -16.76 -10.48 13.38
C ALA A 34 -15.51 -9.62 13.57
N LEU A 35 -14.69 -9.48 12.52
CA LEU A 35 -13.50 -8.62 12.54
C LEU A 35 -13.87 -7.16 12.85
N LYS A 36 -14.90 -6.62 12.21
CA LYS A 36 -15.36 -5.24 12.46
C LYS A 36 -15.77 -5.02 13.91
N LYS A 37 -16.53 -5.95 14.49
CA LYS A 37 -16.97 -5.89 15.89
C LYS A 37 -15.77 -5.96 16.84
N ALA A 38 -14.83 -6.84 16.58
CA ALA A 38 -13.64 -6.98 17.43
C ALA A 38 -12.75 -5.73 17.39
N ILE A 39 -12.53 -5.13 16.22
CA ILE A 39 -11.77 -3.87 16.09
C ILE A 39 -12.44 -2.77 16.91
N LEU A 40 -13.77 -2.60 16.81
CA LEU A 40 -14.52 -1.61 17.59
C LEU A 40 -14.45 -1.88 19.10
N ALA A 41 -14.47 -3.14 19.51
CA ALA A 41 -14.39 -3.51 20.92
C ALA A 41 -13.00 -3.28 21.54
N HIS A 42 -11.92 -3.33 20.73
CA HIS A 42 -10.53 -3.16 21.17
C HIS A 42 -9.93 -1.80 20.80
N GLU A 43 -10.77 -0.79 20.49
CA GLU A 43 -10.28 0.52 20.05
C GLU A 43 -9.35 1.18 21.08
N ALA A 44 -9.67 1.06 22.37
CA ALA A 44 -8.84 1.61 23.45
C ALA A 44 -7.46 0.92 23.55
N GLU A 45 -7.42 -0.41 23.40
CA GLU A 45 -6.18 -1.19 23.41
C GLU A 45 -5.32 -0.90 22.18
N ILE A 46 -5.94 -0.73 21.00
CA ILE A 46 -5.24 -0.35 19.76
C ILE A 46 -4.61 1.04 19.93
N ASN A 47 -5.37 2.02 20.47
CA ASN A 47 -4.85 3.36 20.74
C ASN A 47 -3.67 3.33 21.71
N ALA A 48 -3.77 2.56 22.80
CA ALA A 48 -2.70 2.42 23.79
C ALA A 48 -1.45 1.76 23.18
N ALA A 49 -1.64 0.74 22.33
CA ALA A 49 -0.55 0.04 21.66
C ALA A 49 0.21 0.92 20.67
N LEU A 50 -0.50 1.69 19.83
CA LEU A 50 0.11 2.61 18.87
C LEU A 50 0.78 3.81 19.56
N MET A 51 0.25 4.25 20.69
CA MET A 51 0.92 5.22 21.54
C MET A 51 2.22 4.66 22.10
N ALA A 52 2.24 3.40 22.54
CA ALA A 52 3.43 2.76 23.10
C ALA A 52 4.51 2.50 22.03
N ASP A 53 4.14 2.05 20.83
CA ASP A 53 5.08 1.69 19.76
C ASP A 53 5.63 2.91 19.00
N LEU A 54 4.81 3.94 18.77
CA LEU A 54 5.13 5.05 17.86
C LEU A 54 4.89 6.45 18.46
N GLY A 55 4.19 6.54 19.59
CA GLY A 55 3.75 7.83 20.14
C GLY A 55 2.55 8.43 19.37
N LYS A 56 1.79 7.62 18.63
CA LYS A 56 0.60 8.09 17.91
C LYS A 56 -0.52 8.48 18.85
N SER A 57 -1.04 9.70 18.69
CA SER A 57 -2.25 10.13 19.41
C SER A 57 -3.48 9.32 18.98
N ALA A 58 -4.51 9.26 19.84
CA ALA A 58 -5.77 8.58 19.50
C ALA A 58 -6.43 9.15 18.21
N THR A 59 -6.29 10.47 17.98
CA THR A 59 -6.79 11.12 16.76
C THR A 59 -6.05 10.65 15.51
N GLU A 60 -4.71 10.61 15.55
CA GLU A 60 -3.90 10.13 14.43
C GLU A 60 -4.10 8.63 14.21
N THR A 61 -4.20 7.84 15.29
CA THR A 61 -4.55 6.41 15.24
C THR A 61 -5.88 6.20 14.52
N TYR A 62 -6.92 6.94 14.90
CA TYR A 62 -8.22 6.81 14.23
C TYR A 62 -8.15 7.23 12.76
N MET A 63 -7.53 8.38 12.49
CA MET A 63 -7.44 8.95 11.14
C MET A 63 -6.69 8.03 10.16
N CYS A 64 -5.62 7.35 10.61
CA CYS A 64 -4.67 6.67 9.72
C CYS A 64 -4.64 5.14 9.87
N GLU A 65 -5.24 4.58 10.92
CA GLU A 65 -5.19 3.14 11.22
C GLU A 65 -6.60 2.57 11.37
N THR A 66 -7.24 2.76 12.52
CA THR A 66 -8.53 2.14 12.82
C THR A 66 -9.66 2.66 11.96
N GLY A 67 -9.76 3.96 11.74
CA GLY A 67 -10.80 4.57 10.93
C GLY A 67 -10.72 4.18 9.45
N MET A 68 -9.49 4.12 8.89
CA MET A 68 -9.23 3.64 7.53
C MET A 68 -9.68 2.18 7.39
N THR A 69 -9.22 1.31 8.29
CA THR A 69 -9.57 -0.11 8.32
C THR A 69 -11.09 -0.33 8.45
N LEU A 70 -11.78 0.42 9.31
CA LEU A 70 -13.24 0.34 9.47
C LEU A 70 -13.99 0.84 8.22
N SER A 71 -13.44 1.84 7.53
CA SER A 71 -13.96 2.32 6.24
C SER A 71 -13.86 1.24 5.17
N GLU A 72 -12.69 0.60 5.04
CA GLU A 72 -12.45 -0.50 4.10
C GLU A 72 -13.37 -1.71 4.38
N LEU A 73 -13.50 -2.12 5.66
CA LEU A 73 -14.45 -3.16 6.08
C LEU A 73 -15.89 -2.82 5.70
N SER A 74 -16.30 -1.58 5.93
CA SER A 74 -17.67 -1.13 5.62
C SER A 74 -17.92 -1.12 4.12
N TYR A 75 -16.94 -0.70 3.34
CA TYR A 75 -16.99 -0.72 1.88
C TYR A 75 -17.07 -2.16 1.37
N MET A 76 -16.21 -3.04 1.85
CA MET A 76 -16.16 -4.44 1.44
C MET A 76 -17.47 -5.16 1.77
N LEU A 77 -17.98 -5.05 2.99
CA LEU A 77 -19.27 -5.66 3.40
C LEU A 77 -20.44 -5.23 2.51
N ARG A 78 -20.47 -3.93 2.12
CA ARG A 78 -21.52 -3.38 1.26
C ARG A 78 -21.45 -3.93 -0.17
N HIS A 79 -20.27 -4.22 -0.67
CA HIS A 79 -20.04 -4.51 -2.09
C HIS A 79 -19.70 -5.98 -2.36
N LEU A 80 -19.33 -6.78 -1.35
CA LEU A 80 -18.86 -8.16 -1.49
C LEU A 80 -19.80 -9.03 -2.35
N GLY A 81 -21.11 -8.93 -2.10
CA GLY A 81 -22.09 -9.70 -2.88
C GLY A 81 -22.07 -9.39 -4.38
N ARG A 82 -21.70 -8.15 -4.76
CA ARG A 82 -21.52 -7.75 -6.16
C ARG A 82 -20.19 -8.25 -6.72
N PHE A 83 -19.12 -8.16 -5.94
CA PHE A 83 -17.78 -8.58 -6.38
C PHE A 83 -17.68 -10.08 -6.61
N ALA A 84 -18.33 -10.87 -5.76
CA ALA A 84 -18.36 -12.32 -5.84
C ALA A 84 -19.29 -12.89 -6.95
N LYS A 85 -20.13 -12.04 -7.58
CA LYS A 85 -21.01 -12.47 -8.64
C LYS A 85 -20.24 -12.81 -9.92
N LYS A 86 -20.67 -13.90 -10.58
CA LYS A 86 -20.33 -14.23 -11.95
C LYS A 86 -20.64 -13.03 -12.87
N ARG A 87 -19.66 -12.61 -13.67
CA ARG A 87 -19.79 -11.51 -14.64
C ARG A 87 -19.99 -12.07 -16.04
N ARG A 88 -21.11 -11.78 -16.67
CA ARG A 88 -21.32 -12.08 -18.07
C ARG A 88 -20.51 -11.10 -18.94
N VAL A 89 -19.96 -11.63 -20.03
CA VAL A 89 -19.27 -10.87 -21.07
C VAL A 89 -19.91 -11.19 -22.43
N LEU A 90 -19.77 -10.28 -23.38
CA LEU A 90 -20.25 -10.52 -24.74
C LEU A 90 -19.55 -11.72 -25.35
N THR A 91 -20.35 -12.62 -25.92
CA THR A 91 -19.84 -13.79 -26.63
C THR A 91 -19.77 -13.45 -28.13
N PRO A 92 -18.61 -13.56 -28.79
CA PRO A 92 -18.49 -13.34 -30.22
C PRO A 92 -19.43 -14.25 -31.01
N LEU A 93 -20.00 -13.77 -32.11
CA LEU A 93 -20.91 -14.54 -32.96
C LEU A 93 -20.27 -15.83 -33.48
N ALA A 94 -18.96 -15.81 -33.74
CA ALA A 94 -18.20 -16.99 -34.12
C ALA A 94 -18.28 -18.17 -33.10
N GLN A 95 -18.66 -17.86 -31.87
CA GLN A 95 -18.85 -18.85 -30.80
C GLN A 95 -20.31 -19.26 -30.59
N PHE A 96 -21.23 -18.79 -31.40
CA PHE A 96 -22.65 -19.19 -31.34
C PHE A 96 -22.82 -20.70 -31.48
N PRO A 97 -23.74 -21.36 -30.73
CA PRO A 97 -24.53 -20.85 -29.60
C PRO A 97 -23.79 -21.09 -28.28
N SER A 98 -23.32 -20.03 -27.66
CA SER A 98 -22.61 -20.11 -26.37
C SER A 98 -22.83 -18.85 -25.49
N SER A 99 -22.44 -18.95 -24.24
CA SER A 99 -22.43 -17.84 -23.29
C SER A 99 -21.07 -17.75 -22.60
N SER A 100 -20.52 -16.54 -22.52
CA SER A 100 -19.22 -16.27 -21.90
C SER A 100 -19.41 -15.56 -20.58
N PHE A 101 -18.58 -15.90 -19.60
CA PHE A 101 -18.58 -15.26 -18.29
C PHE A 101 -17.26 -15.46 -17.58
N THR A 102 -16.98 -14.56 -16.61
CA THR A 102 -15.86 -14.71 -15.69
C THR A 102 -16.36 -15.02 -14.28
N VAL A 103 -15.56 -15.77 -13.53
CA VAL A 103 -15.80 -16.15 -12.13
C VAL A 103 -14.53 -15.87 -11.33
N ARG A 104 -14.68 -15.23 -10.17
CA ARG A 104 -13.58 -15.03 -9.23
C ARG A 104 -13.55 -16.18 -8.23
N GLU A 105 -12.36 -16.69 -7.97
CA GLU A 105 -12.11 -17.72 -6.96
C GLU A 105 -10.89 -17.34 -6.10
N PRO A 106 -10.88 -17.70 -4.80
CA PRO A 106 -9.73 -17.47 -3.95
C PRO A 106 -8.50 -18.27 -4.43
N TYR A 107 -7.31 -17.77 -4.13
CA TYR A 107 -6.07 -18.51 -4.39
C TYR A 107 -5.91 -19.73 -3.46
N GLY A 108 -6.19 -19.57 -2.16
CA GLY A 108 -6.00 -20.63 -1.18
C GLY A 108 -5.52 -20.14 0.16
N VAL A 109 -4.29 -20.50 0.55
CA VAL A 109 -3.62 -20.04 1.77
C VAL A 109 -2.70 -18.87 1.41
N THR A 110 -2.92 -17.71 2.03
CA THR A 110 -2.19 -16.48 1.74
C THR A 110 -1.31 -16.06 2.91
N LEU A 111 -0.14 -15.51 2.60
CA LEU A 111 0.73 -14.85 3.57
C LEU A 111 0.59 -13.33 3.41
N ILE A 112 0.39 -12.62 4.52
CA ILE A 112 0.35 -11.15 4.57
C ILE A 112 1.43 -10.69 5.55
N MET A 113 2.43 -9.96 5.05
CA MET A 113 3.53 -9.43 5.84
C MET A 113 3.46 -7.90 5.85
N ALA A 114 3.42 -7.28 7.02
CA ALA A 114 3.24 -5.85 7.18
C ALA A 114 4.40 -5.18 7.91
N PRO A 115 4.68 -3.88 7.61
CA PRO A 115 5.71 -3.09 8.25
C PRO A 115 5.21 -2.50 9.58
N TRP A 116 6.05 -1.67 10.19
CA TRP A 116 5.86 -1.11 11.52
C TRP A 116 5.27 0.31 11.54
N ASN A 117 5.24 1.02 10.40
CA ASN A 117 4.90 2.44 10.39
C ASN A 117 3.38 2.73 10.49
N TYR A 118 2.55 1.89 9.91
CA TYR A 118 1.11 1.81 10.11
C TYR A 118 0.74 0.35 10.37
N PRO A 119 1.19 -0.20 11.51
CA PRO A 119 1.21 -1.65 11.72
C PRO A 119 -0.17 -2.28 11.74
N PHE A 120 -1.18 -1.56 12.23
CA PHE A 120 -2.55 -2.05 12.28
C PHE A 120 -3.21 -2.01 10.89
N MET A 121 -3.23 -0.86 10.24
CA MET A 121 -3.88 -0.68 8.94
C MET A 121 -3.25 -1.57 7.86
N LEU A 122 -1.92 -1.56 7.75
CA LEU A 122 -1.20 -2.28 6.68
C LEU A 122 -1.24 -3.81 6.82
N LEU A 123 -1.65 -4.34 7.99
CA LEU A 123 -1.93 -5.76 8.15
C LEU A 123 -3.42 -6.07 7.95
N MET A 124 -4.31 -5.23 8.48
CA MET A 124 -5.75 -5.52 8.50
C MET A 124 -6.44 -5.24 7.16
N GLU A 125 -6.03 -4.23 6.38
CA GLU A 125 -6.66 -3.96 5.08
C GLU A 125 -6.41 -5.06 4.04
N PRO A 126 -5.19 -5.60 3.87
CA PRO A 126 -5.00 -6.78 3.03
C PRO A 126 -5.75 -8.01 3.55
N LEU A 127 -5.84 -8.22 4.88
CA LEU A 127 -6.64 -9.29 5.46
C LEU A 127 -8.12 -9.17 5.06
N ILE A 128 -8.69 -7.97 5.09
CA ILE A 128 -10.08 -7.73 4.65
C ILE A 128 -10.28 -8.20 3.20
N GLY A 129 -9.35 -7.85 2.32
CA GLY A 129 -9.36 -8.28 0.91
C GLY A 129 -9.28 -9.80 0.76
N ALA A 130 -8.37 -10.44 1.49
CA ALA A 130 -8.14 -11.88 1.46
C ALA A 130 -9.37 -12.66 1.97
N LEU A 131 -9.97 -12.25 3.10
CA LEU A 131 -11.19 -12.85 3.63
C LEU A 131 -12.40 -12.65 2.72
N ALA A 132 -12.53 -11.47 2.12
CA ALA A 132 -13.58 -11.17 1.15
C ALA A 132 -13.48 -12.06 -0.09
N ALA A 133 -12.28 -12.32 -0.57
CA ALA A 133 -12.04 -13.24 -1.69
C ALA A 133 -12.27 -14.71 -1.32
N GLY A 134 -12.14 -15.09 -0.03
CA GLY A 134 -12.37 -16.43 0.49
C GLY A 134 -11.10 -17.24 0.72
N ASN A 135 -9.98 -16.60 1.01
CA ASN A 135 -8.71 -17.24 1.37
C ASN A 135 -8.63 -17.56 2.86
N CYS A 136 -7.77 -18.51 3.23
CA CYS A 136 -7.16 -18.61 4.54
C CYS A 136 -5.93 -17.72 4.61
N CYS A 137 -5.58 -17.21 5.82
CA CYS A 137 -4.53 -16.22 5.93
C CYS A 137 -3.58 -16.50 7.09
N ILE A 138 -2.27 -16.39 6.83
CA ILE A 138 -1.25 -16.22 7.86
C ILE A 138 -0.79 -14.76 7.84
N LEU A 139 -0.85 -14.11 8.98
CA LEU A 139 -0.48 -12.72 9.20
C LEU A 139 0.88 -12.66 9.89
N ASN A 140 1.76 -11.81 9.38
CA ASN A 140 3.07 -11.60 9.98
C ASN A 140 3.30 -10.11 10.18
N PRO A 141 3.02 -9.57 11.37
CA PRO A 141 3.29 -8.18 11.73
C PRO A 141 4.78 -7.94 11.96
N SER A 142 5.17 -6.67 11.95
CA SER A 142 6.55 -6.27 12.23
C SER A 142 6.92 -6.43 13.72
N ALA A 143 8.08 -6.99 13.99
CA ALA A 143 8.66 -7.04 15.33
C ALA A 143 9.02 -5.65 15.92
N TYR A 144 9.02 -4.59 15.10
CA TYR A 144 9.28 -3.23 15.56
C TYR A 144 8.05 -2.52 16.13
N ALA A 145 6.86 -3.14 16.06
CA ALA A 145 5.63 -2.66 16.68
C ALA A 145 5.03 -3.75 17.60
N PRO A 146 5.72 -4.15 18.68
CA PRO A 146 5.35 -5.33 19.48
C PRO A 146 4.04 -5.16 20.25
N ALA A 147 3.72 -3.97 20.75
CA ALA A 147 2.47 -3.73 21.46
C ALA A 147 1.27 -3.85 20.51
N THR A 148 1.37 -3.27 19.33
CA THR A 148 0.34 -3.37 18.29
C THR A 148 0.18 -4.80 17.77
N SER A 149 1.29 -5.52 17.56
CA SER A 149 1.28 -6.94 17.17
C SER A 149 0.52 -7.80 18.16
N LYS A 150 0.75 -7.60 19.47
CA LYS A 150 0.05 -8.31 20.53
C LYS A 150 -1.46 -8.08 20.52
N VAL A 151 -1.90 -6.84 20.35
CA VAL A 151 -3.34 -6.50 20.27
C VAL A 151 -3.95 -7.12 19.00
N MET A 152 -3.26 -7.07 17.88
CA MET A 152 -3.73 -7.72 16.64
C MET A 152 -3.85 -9.25 16.81
N ALA A 153 -2.90 -9.88 17.51
CA ALA A 153 -2.98 -11.32 17.80
C ALA A 153 -4.23 -11.66 18.66
N GLN A 154 -4.56 -10.83 19.65
CA GLN A 154 -5.76 -10.99 20.47
C GLN A 154 -7.04 -10.84 19.63
N ILE A 155 -7.11 -9.82 18.76
CA ILE A 155 -8.26 -9.59 17.87
C ILE A 155 -8.45 -10.78 16.92
N VAL A 156 -7.37 -11.25 16.29
CA VAL A 156 -7.40 -12.39 15.36
C VAL A 156 -7.87 -13.67 16.08
N ALA A 157 -7.30 -13.98 17.24
CA ALA A 157 -7.68 -15.17 18.02
C ALA A 157 -9.12 -15.13 18.54
N ALA A 158 -9.65 -13.93 18.83
CA ALA A 158 -11.05 -13.77 19.25
C ALA A 158 -12.04 -13.95 18.07
N CYS A 159 -11.60 -13.73 16.83
CA CYS A 159 -12.46 -13.77 15.63
C CYS A 159 -12.42 -15.10 14.91
N PHE A 160 -11.26 -15.76 14.88
CA PHE A 160 -10.98 -16.83 13.93
C PHE A 160 -10.24 -17.99 14.57
N PRO A 161 -10.54 -19.24 14.18
CA PRO A 161 -9.70 -20.37 14.52
C PRO A 161 -8.40 -20.30 13.67
N PRO A 162 -7.26 -20.81 14.19
CA PRO A 162 -5.94 -20.68 13.56
C PRO A 162 -5.85 -21.37 12.19
N GLU A 163 -6.65 -22.40 11.94
CA GLU A 163 -6.75 -23.07 10.65
C GLU A 163 -7.44 -22.20 9.56
N TYR A 164 -8.04 -21.06 9.95
CA TYR A 164 -8.63 -20.10 9.01
C TYR A 164 -7.80 -18.82 8.92
N VAL A 165 -7.55 -18.16 10.05
CA VAL A 165 -6.67 -16.98 10.14
C VAL A 165 -5.79 -17.13 11.37
N ALA A 166 -4.49 -17.04 11.17
CA ALA A 166 -3.51 -17.07 12.25
C ALA A 166 -2.56 -15.87 12.13
N LEU A 167 -2.04 -15.42 13.27
CA LEU A 167 -1.00 -14.43 13.34
C LEU A 167 0.26 -15.06 13.93
N VAL A 168 1.38 -14.92 13.21
CA VAL A 168 2.70 -15.39 13.60
C VAL A 168 3.55 -14.18 13.92
N GLU A 169 3.74 -13.92 15.21
CA GLU A 169 4.69 -12.92 15.70
C GLU A 169 6.11 -13.44 15.59
N GLY A 170 7.07 -12.55 15.41
CA GLY A 170 8.46 -12.90 15.40
C GLY A 170 9.33 -11.95 14.61
N GLY A 171 10.61 -12.31 14.51
CA GLY A 171 11.61 -11.52 13.84
C GLY A 171 12.07 -12.16 12.53
N ARG A 172 13.37 -12.04 12.28
CA ARG A 172 13.98 -12.52 11.02
C ARG A 172 13.86 -14.03 10.84
N ALA A 173 13.95 -14.81 11.94
CA ALA A 173 13.88 -16.27 11.87
C ALA A 173 12.48 -16.75 11.45
N GLU A 174 11.43 -16.20 12.04
CA GLU A 174 10.04 -16.50 11.71
C GLU A 174 9.70 -16.06 10.30
N ASN A 175 10.15 -14.86 9.88
CA ASN A 175 9.96 -14.37 8.51
C ASN A 175 10.58 -15.31 7.48
N GLN A 176 11.80 -15.79 7.72
CA GLN A 176 12.44 -16.77 6.85
C GLN A 176 11.70 -18.12 6.87
N ALA A 177 11.30 -18.60 8.04
CA ALA A 177 10.53 -19.84 8.15
C ALA A 177 9.19 -19.78 7.41
N LEU A 178 8.50 -18.62 7.43
CA LEU A 178 7.30 -18.39 6.65
C LEU A 178 7.60 -18.39 5.15
N LEU A 179 8.63 -17.67 4.71
CA LEU A 179 8.99 -17.60 3.28
C LEU A 179 9.46 -18.94 2.69
N HIS A 180 9.89 -19.89 3.52
CA HIS A 180 10.18 -21.27 3.10
C HIS A 180 8.92 -22.13 2.93
N GLN A 181 7.74 -21.66 3.36
CA GLN A 181 6.50 -22.39 3.16
C GLN A 181 5.90 -22.08 1.78
N ARG A 182 5.16 -23.05 1.24
CA ARG A 182 4.40 -22.83 0.02
C ARG A 182 3.08 -22.12 0.33
N PHE A 183 2.96 -20.89 -0.10
CA PHE A 183 1.70 -20.13 -0.14
C PHE A 183 1.12 -20.09 -1.55
N ASP A 184 -0.17 -19.74 -1.64
CA ASP A 184 -0.85 -19.59 -2.92
C ASP A 184 -0.93 -18.12 -3.35
N TYR A 185 -0.64 -17.20 -2.43
CA TYR A 185 -0.44 -15.76 -2.66
C TYR A 185 0.39 -15.14 -1.52
N ILE A 186 1.25 -14.17 -1.83
CA ILE A 186 1.96 -13.39 -0.82
C ILE A 186 1.69 -11.90 -1.05
N PHE A 187 1.24 -11.22 0.01
CA PHE A 187 1.12 -9.77 0.07
C PHE A 187 2.16 -9.23 1.04
N PHE A 188 3.03 -8.39 0.54
CA PHE A 188 4.13 -7.82 1.33
C PHE A 188 4.12 -6.30 1.23
N THR A 189 4.19 -5.62 2.38
CA THR A 189 4.47 -4.19 2.47
C THR A 189 5.75 -3.98 3.28
N GLY A 190 6.71 -3.23 2.73
CA GLY A 190 7.96 -2.96 3.42
C GLY A 190 9.06 -2.41 2.52
N GLY A 191 10.31 -2.52 2.95
CA GLY A 191 11.47 -2.02 2.19
C GLY A 191 11.82 -2.89 0.99
N VAL A 192 12.39 -2.26 -0.06
CA VAL A 192 12.75 -2.88 -1.34
C VAL A 192 13.64 -4.12 -1.18
N THR A 193 14.61 -4.09 -0.25
CA THR A 193 15.52 -5.22 0.00
C THR A 193 14.76 -6.49 0.40
N VAL A 194 13.84 -6.37 1.37
CA VAL A 194 13.02 -7.49 1.82
C VAL A 194 11.99 -7.89 0.75
N GLY A 195 11.43 -6.92 0.02
CA GLY A 195 10.55 -7.20 -1.11
C GLY A 195 11.20 -8.08 -2.18
N ARG A 196 12.50 -7.86 -2.46
CA ARG A 196 13.28 -8.74 -3.35
C ARG A 196 13.47 -10.15 -2.78
N GLU A 197 13.66 -10.28 -1.47
CA GLU A 197 13.74 -11.59 -0.79
C GLU A 197 12.39 -12.34 -0.89
N VAL A 198 11.28 -11.65 -0.66
CA VAL A 198 9.93 -12.21 -0.82
C VAL A 198 9.70 -12.69 -2.25
N MET A 199 10.07 -11.88 -3.24
CA MET A 199 9.93 -12.24 -4.65
C MET A 199 10.76 -13.45 -5.04
N ARG A 200 12.02 -13.56 -4.53
CA ARG A 200 12.86 -14.74 -4.75
C ARG A 200 12.23 -15.99 -4.15
N ALA A 201 11.77 -15.93 -2.89
CA ALA A 201 11.11 -17.06 -2.24
C ALA A 201 9.84 -17.50 -3.01
N ALA A 202 9.02 -16.54 -3.43
CA ALA A 202 7.80 -16.80 -4.19
C ALA A 202 8.10 -17.45 -5.56
N SER A 203 9.23 -17.13 -6.19
CA SER A 203 9.61 -17.69 -7.49
C SER A 203 9.85 -19.19 -7.46
N GLU A 204 10.29 -19.75 -6.33
CA GLU A 204 10.55 -21.19 -6.16
C GLU A 204 9.27 -22.06 -6.34
N THR A 205 8.12 -21.46 -6.04
CA THR A 205 6.81 -22.15 -6.15
C THR A 205 5.85 -21.47 -7.13
N LEU A 206 6.33 -20.47 -7.90
CA LEU A 206 5.54 -19.66 -8.83
C LEU A 206 4.35 -18.99 -8.14
N THR A 207 4.52 -18.62 -6.87
CA THR A 207 3.50 -17.93 -6.08
C THR A 207 3.36 -16.48 -6.54
N PRO A 208 2.16 -16.01 -6.93
CA PRO A 208 1.94 -14.60 -7.26
C PRO A 208 2.11 -13.72 -6.02
N VAL A 209 2.62 -12.51 -6.25
CA VAL A 209 2.90 -11.54 -5.17
C VAL A 209 2.29 -10.17 -5.45
N THR A 210 1.92 -9.47 -4.40
CA THR A 210 1.82 -8.01 -4.38
C THR A 210 2.91 -7.48 -3.48
N LEU A 211 3.66 -6.50 -3.97
CA LEU A 211 4.73 -5.83 -3.26
C LEU A 211 4.42 -4.34 -3.18
N GLU A 212 4.17 -3.86 -1.98
CA GLU A 212 4.02 -2.44 -1.67
C GLU A 212 5.32 -1.95 -1.03
N LEU A 213 6.10 -1.24 -1.81
CA LEU A 213 7.46 -0.84 -1.44
C LEU A 213 7.52 0.68 -1.24
N GLY A 214 8.70 1.18 -0.89
CA GLY A 214 8.93 2.62 -0.72
C GLY A 214 9.46 3.28 -1.98
N GLY A 215 10.01 4.46 -1.77
CA GLY A 215 10.67 5.25 -2.81
C GLY A 215 10.77 6.72 -2.41
N LYS A 216 11.51 7.50 -3.21
CA LYS A 216 11.62 8.94 -2.98
C LYS A 216 10.50 9.66 -3.70
N SER A 217 9.40 9.93 -2.99
CA SER A 217 8.20 10.57 -3.52
C SER A 217 8.41 12.09 -3.68
N PRO A 218 8.45 12.63 -4.91
CA PRO A 218 8.61 14.07 -5.16
C PRO A 218 7.36 14.86 -4.79
N CYS A 219 7.57 16.06 -4.27
CA CYS A 219 6.58 17.11 -4.21
C CYS A 219 7.03 18.27 -5.10
N ILE A 220 6.27 18.57 -6.15
CA ILE A 220 6.58 19.63 -7.12
C ILE A 220 5.69 20.83 -6.82
N VAL A 221 6.28 22.00 -6.59
CA VAL A 221 5.57 23.27 -6.41
C VAL A 221 5.91 24.19 -7.59
N ASP A 222 4.92 24.41 -8.43
CA ASP A 222 4.99 25.26 -9.62
C ASP A 222 4.72 26.74 -9.28
N GLU A 223 5.13 27.66 -10.17
CA GLU A 223 4.96 29.10 -9.99
C GLU A 223 3.49 29.55 -9.92
N THR A 224 2.55 28.74 -10.47
CA THR A 224 1.11 29.02 -10.43
C THR A 224 0.42 28.51 -9.15
N ALA A 225 1.13 27.77 -8.31
CA ALA A 225 0.56 27.15 -7.12
C ALA A 225 0.00 28.17 -6.10
N ASN A 226 -1.09 27.81 -5.44
CA ASN A 226 -1.52 28.53 -4.25
C ASN A 226 -0.56 28.21 -3.08
N LEU A 227 0.44 29.07 -2.88
CA LEU A 227 1.56 28.82 -1.97
C LEU A 227 1.12 28.57 -0.52
N ARG A 228 0.07 29.28 -0.01
CA ARG A 228 -0.43 29.07 1.34
C ARG A 228 -1.06 27.71 1.55
N VAL A 229 -1.86 27.27 0.56
CA VAL A 229 -2.50 25.94 0.58
C VAL A 229 -1.43 24.86 0.42
N ALA A 230 -0.51 25.04 -0.52
CA ALA A 230 0.59 24.12 -0.76
C ALA A 230 1.47 23.94 0.49
N ALA A 231 1.86 25.01 1.17
CA ALA A 231 2.64 24.95 2.40
C ALA A 231 1.94 24.15 3.50
N ARG A 232 0.65 24.41 3.73
CA ARG A 232 -0.14 23.67 4.74
C ARG A 232 -0.27 22.19 4.42
N ARG A 233 -0.58 21.83 3.17
CA ARG A 233 -0.79 20.45 2.76
C ARG A 233 0.52 19.67 2.69
N LEU A 234 1.61 20.33 2.28
CA LEU A 234 2.93 19.73 2.31
C LEU A 234 3.41 19.49 3.76
N ALA A 235 3.25 20.48 4.66
CA ALA A 235 3.55 20.30 6.07
C ALA A 235 2.78 19.12 6.67
N PHE A 236 1.47 19.03 6.44
CA PHE A 236 0.66 17.90 6.90
C PHE A 236 1.18 16.57 6.39
N GLY A 237 1.42 16.43 5.07
CA GLY A 237 1.89 15.17 4.49
C GLY A 237 3.29 14.76 4.96
N LYS A 238 4.14 15.74 5.32
CA LYS A 238 5.48 15.45 5.83
C LYS A 238 5.49 15.13 7.32
N LEU A 239 4.60 15.76 8.11
CA LEU A 239 4.60 15.61 9.57
C LEU A 239 3.82 14.37 10.04
N LEU A 240 2.84 13.92 9.26
CA LEU A 240 2.07 12.74 9.60
C LEU A 240 3.00 11.55 9.83
N ASN A 241 2.83 10.86 10.95
CA ASN A 241 3.69 9.77 11.40
C ASN A 241 5.19 10.12 11.42
N CYS A 242 5.53 11.39 11.69
CA CYS A 242 6.91 11.90 11.65
C CYS A 242 7.62 11.65 10.30
N GLY A 243 6.85 11.66 9.19
CA GLY A 243 7.37 11.35 7.85
C GLY A 243 7.74 9.88 7.61
N GLN A 244 7.45 8.99 8.55
CA GLN A 244 7.68 7.54 8.45
C GLN A 244 6.57 6.88 7.62
N THR A 245 6.41 7.35 6.38
CA THR A 245 5.31 6.98 5.48
C THR A 245 5.86 6.79 4.08
N CYS A 246 5.57 5.66 3.46
CA CYS A 246 6.04 5.32 2.10
C CYS A 246 5.61 6.32 1.01
N VAL A 247 4.55 7.08 1.28
CA VAL A 247 4.04 8.15 0.43
C VAL A 247 4.29 9.55 1.01
N ALA A 248 5.07 9.71 2.08
CA ALA A 248 5.44 11.04 2.56
C ALA A 248 6.16 11.82 1.45
N PRO A 249 5.91 13.13 1.29
CA PRO A 249 6.76 13.96 0.45
C PRO A 249 8.23 13.81 0.90
N ASP A 250 9.04 13.15 0.06
CA ASP A 250 10.41 12.81 0.44
C ASP A 250 11.36 13.97 0.16
N TYR A 251 11.13 14.69 -0.93
CA TYR A 251 11.84 15.92 -1.29
C TYR A 251 10.93 16.91 -2.01
N LEU A 252 11.30 18.19 -1.93
CA LEU A 252 10.58 19.29 -2.56
C LEU A 252 11.37 19.79 -3.80
N LEU A 253 10.73 19.70 -4.97
CA LEU A 253 11.13 20.43 -6.18
C LEU A 253 10.29 21.70 -6.26
N ILE A 254 10.91 22.87 -6.27
CA ILE A 254 10.17 24.13 -6.26
C ILE A 254 10.70 25.09 -7.34
N SER A 255 9.78 25.75 -8.05
CA SER A 255 10.16 26.82 -8.97
C SER A 255 10.94 27.91 -8.23
N ARG A 256 12.13 28.27 -8.73
CA ARG A 256 12.97 29.31 -8.16
C ARG A 256 12.23 30.62 -7.97
N LYS A 257 11.27 30.93 -8.85
CA LYS A 257 10.48 32.16 -8.81
C LYS A 257 9.64 32.30 -7.54
N VAL A 258 9.24 31.20 -6.92
CA VAL A 258 8.34 31.21 -5.77
C VAL A 258 8.98 30.66 -4.49
N LYS A 259 10.21 30.12 -4.57
CA LYS A 259 10.90 29.48 -3.44
C LYS A 259 10.97 30.38 -2.22
N ASP A 260 11.48 31.61 -2.39
CA ASP A 260 11.73 32.54 -1.28
C ASP A 260 10.44 33.02 -0.60
N ALA A 261 9.33 33.04 -1.35
CA ALA A 261 8.00 33.33 -0.79
C ALA A 261 7.37 32.09 -0.13
N PHE A 262 7.71 30.89 -0.59
CA PHE A 262 7.12 29.64 -0.11
C PHE A 262 7.71 29.12 1.19
N LEU A 263 9.04 29.14 1.33
CA LEU A 263 9.72 28.56 2.49
C LEU A 263 9.26 29.16 3.83
N PRO A 264 9.12 30.50 3.99
CA PRO A 264 8.59 31.06 5.24
C PRO A 264 7.14 30.68 5.54
N LEU A 265 6.33 30.42 4.50
CA LEU A 265 4.97 29.90 4.68
C LEU A 265 4.98 28.45 5.19
N LEU A 266 5.87 27.62 4.66
CA LEU A 266 6.04 26.23 5.07
C LEU A 266 6.51 26.14 6.53
N GLU A 267 7.53 26.92 6.92
CA GLU A 267 8.02 27.00 8.30
C GLU A 267 6.90 27.37 9.27
N ARG A 268 6.11 28.40 8.92
CA ARG A 268 4.95 28.82 9.73
C ARG A 268 3.90 27.74 9.88
N GLU A 269 3.57 27.00 8.83
CA GLU A 269 2.59 25.91 8.91
C GLU A 269 3.13 24.73 9.71
N ILE A 270 4.42 24.42 9.64
CA ILE A 270 5.08 23.44 10.51
C ILE A 270 4.96 23.87 11.98
N GLN A 271 5.38 25.09 12.32
CA GLN A 271 5.28 25.63 13.69
C GLN A 271 3.84 25.64 14.19
N ARG A 272 2.88 25.96 13.34
CA ARG A 272 1.46 25.93 13.69
C ARG A 272 0.97 24.53 14.09
N MET A 273 1.50 23.47 13.47
CA MET A 273 1.09 22.08 13.71
C MET A 273 1.76 21.45 14.93
N VAL A 274 3.05 21.71 15.15
CA VAL A 274 3.85 21.07 16.21
C VAL A 274 4.29 22.02 17.32
N GLY A 275 3.92 23.31 17.26
CA GLY A 275 4.38 24.34 18.18
C GLY A 275 5.81 24.82 17.89
N GLU A 276 6.35 25.64 18.76
CA GLU A 276 7.71 26.17 18.63
C GLU A 276 8.79 25.09 18.82
N ASN A 277 8.48 24.07 19.64
CA ASN A 277 9.38 22.95 19.89
C ASN A 277 8.67 21.60 19.68
N ALA A 278 8.86 21.03 18.50
CA ALA A 278 8.29 19.73 18.14
C ALA A 278 8.75 18.57 19.05
N LEU A 279 9.93 18.69 19.70
CA LEU A 279 10.48 17.62 20.56
C LEU A 279 9.64 17.37 21.81
N VAL A 280 8.81 18.35 22.22
CA VAL A 280 7.92 18.23 23.38
C VAL A 280 6.42 18.23 23.00
N CYS A 281 6.11 18.20 21.72
CA CYS A 281 4.73 18.18 21.23
C CYS A 281 4.11 16.78 21.43
N ASP A 282 3.05 16.67 22.23
CA ASP A 282 2.39 15.37 22.53
C ASP A 282 1.73 14.71 21.32
N SER A 283 1.35 15.49 20.31
CA SER A 283 0.76 14.98 19.08
C SER A 283 1.81 14.62 18.01
N TYR A 284 3.10 14.84 18.28
CA TYR A 284 4.16 14.58 17.32
C TYR A 284 4.82 13.22 17.59
N VAL A 285 4.70 12.33 16.64
CA VAL A 285 5.20 10.95 16.68
C VAL A 285 6.73 10.91 16.79
N HIS A 286 7.28 9.90 17.43
CA HIS A 286 8.72 9.66 17.51
C HIS A 286 9.20 8.65 16.44
N MET A 287 10.51 8.56 16.23
CA MET A 287 11.10 7.52 15.37
C MET A 287 10.91 6.15 16.04
N VAL A 288 10.61 5.13 15.25
CA VAL A 288 10.25 3.80 15.75
C VAL A 288 11.29 3.17 16.67
N ASN A 289 12.58 3.42 16.46
CA ASN A 289 13.68 2.91 17.28
C ASN A 289 14.98 3.72 17.06
N GLU A 290 15.98 3.45 17.89
CA GLU A 290 17.30 4.12 17.83
C GLU A 290 17.99 3.95 16.47
N LYS A 291 17.89 2.78 15.85
CA LYS A 291 18.54 2.52 14.56
C LYS A 291 18.03 3.49 13.51
N HIS A 292 16.71 3.64 13.38
CA HIS A 292 16.10 4.56 12.42
C HIS A 292 16.31 6.01 12.82
N PHE A 293 16.27 6.33 14.12
CA PHE A 293 16.59 7.65 14.62
C PHE A 293 18.01 8.08 14.21
N ARG A 294 19.03 7.27 14.52
CA ARG A 294 20.43 7.59 14.18
C ARG A 294 20.65 7.67 12.67
N ARG A 295 20.00 6.78 11.89
CA ARG A 295 20.07 6.84 10.44
C ARG A 295 19.55 8.18 9.90
N VAL A 296 18.39 8.63 10.35
CA VAL A 296 17.79 9.88 9.87
C VAL A 296 18.58 11.09 10.35
N CYS A 297 19.07 11.11 11.60
CA CYS A 297 19.97 12.16 12.08
C CYS A 297 21.26 12.26 11.24
N GLY A 298 21.79 11.11 10.81
CA GLY A 298 22.98 11.07 9.94
C GLY A 298 22.78 11.63 8.52
N LEU A 299 21.53 11.88 8.10
CA LEU A 299 21.20 12.51 6.83
C LEU A 299 21.15 14.05 6.91
N ILE A 300 21.21 14.62 8.12
CA ILE A 300 21.16 16.07 8.33
C ILE A 300 22.54 16.66 8.03
N ASP A 301 22.61 17.52 7.02
CA ASP A 301 23.75 18.37 6.74
C ASP A 301 23.53 19.75 7.43
N PRO A 302 24.26 20.07 8.52
CA PRO A 302 24.02 21.30 9.28
C PRO A 302 24.16 22.58 8.45
N ASP A 303 25.04 22.57 7.43
CA ASP A 303 25.30 23.74 6.58
C ASP A 303 24.14 24.04 5.62
N LYS A 304 23.19 23.09 5.45
CA LYS A 304 22.04 23.23 4.60
C LYS A 304 20.73 23.40 5.38
N VAL A 305 20.73 23.22 6.69
CA VAL A 305 19.53 23.41 7.52
C VAL A 305 19.16 24.89 7.56
N ILE A 306 17.92 25.17 7.19
CA ILE A 306 17.32 26.50 7.30
C ILE A 306 16.22 26.56 8.37
N PHE A 307 15.67 25.39 8.78
CA PHE A 307 14.67 25.28 9.84
C PHE A 307 14.80 23.91 10.53
N GLY A 308 14.64 23.89 11.87
CA GLY A 308 14.71 22.66 12.66
C GLY A 308 16.14 22.18 12.92
N GLY A 309 16.44 20.92 12.66
CA GLY A 309 17.78 20.33 12.76
C GLY A 309 18.12 19.75 14.13
N GLN A 310 17.29 19.94 15.16
CA GLN A 310 17.54 19.41 16.51
C GLN A 310 16.89 18.02 16.68
N ALA A 311 17.50 17.19 17.53
CA ALA A 311 17.00 15.87 17.85
C ALA A 311 17.23 15.55 19.34
N ASP A 312 16.37 14.72 19.92
CA ASP A 312 16.50 14.19 21.28
C ASP A 312 16.50 12.66 21.25
N GLU A 313 17.66 12.08 21.50
CA GLU A 313 17.86 10.62 21.47
C GLU A 313 17.07 9.90 22.58
N ARG A 314 16.77 10.57 23.72
CA ARG A 314 16.02 9.94 24.82
C ARG A 314 14.56 9.73 24.45
N THR A 315 14.00 10.63 23.65
CA THR A 315 12.59 10.55 23.17
C THR A 315 12.48 10.01 21.76
N LEU A 316 13.61 9.76 21.09
CA LEU A 316 13.71 9.40 19.67
C LEU A 316 13.00 10.40 18.74
N ARG A 317 12.93 11.66 19.12
CA ARG A 317 12.27 12.72 18.34
C ARG A 317 13.30 13.55 17.56
N ILE A 318 12.96 13.83 16.30
CA ILE A 318 13.72 14.69 15.41
C ILE A 318 12.79 15.84 15.02
N GLN A 319 13.24 17.07 15.15
CA GLN A 319 12.47 18.24 14.69
C GLN A 319 12.20 18.12 13.18
N PRO A 320 11.02 18.54 12.71
CA PRO A 320 10.81 18.78 11.28
C PRO A 320 11.92 19.68 10.77
N THR A 321 12.66 19.21 9.76
CA THR A 321 13.90 19.86 9.32
C THR A 321 13.80 20.17 7.84
N ILE A 322 13.95 21.45 7.47
CA ILE A 322 14.04 21.88 6.08
C ILE A 322 15.51 22.12 5.76
N MET A 323 15.97 21.49 4.68
CA MET A 323 17.34 21.65 4.16
C MET A 323 17.27 22.28 2.78
N ASP A 324 17.85 23.46 2.61
CA ASP A 324 17.91 24.16 1.31
C ASP A 324 19.25 23.92 0.60
N ARG A 325 19.31 24.29 -0.67
CA ARG A 325 20.49 24.11 -1.54
C ARG A 325 20.94 22.66 -1.64
N VAL A 326 20.00 21.74 -1.53
CA VAL A 326 20.27 20.31 -1.67
C VAL A 326 20.48 19.95 -3.14
N THR A 327 21.42 19.07 -3.39
CA THR A 327 21.77 18.54 -4.71
C THR A 327 21.43 17.06 -4.83
N ALA A 328 21.49 16.53 -6.04
CA ALA A 328 21.25 15.11 -6.28
C ALA A 328 22.24 14.18 -5.55
N ASP A 329 23.45 14.67 -5.26
CA ASP A 329 24.56 13.88 -4.70
C ASP A 329 24.58 13.88 -3.17
N ASP A 330 23.77 14.72 -2.52
CA ASP A 330 23.70 14.78 -1.06
C ASP A 330 23.18 13.46 -0.45
N ALA A 331 23.68 13.10 0.71
CA ALA A 331 23.33 11.88 1.43
C ALA A 331 21.80 11.70 1.59
N VAL A 332 21.10 12.79 1.91
CA VAL A 332 19.62 12.83 2.06
C VAL A 332 18.87 12.48 0.77
N MET A 333 19.54 12.53 -0.40
CA MET A 333 18.95 12.20 -1.70
C MET A 333 19.30 10.79 -2.20
N GLN A 334 20.16 10.04 -1.50
CA GLN A 334 20.60 8.70 -1.94
C GLN A 334 19.65 7.58 -1.53
N GLU A 335 18.87 7.77 -0.48
CA GLU A 335 17.90 6.78 0.02
C GLU A 335 16.55 7.44 0.37
N GLU A 336 15.50 6.65 0.53
CA GLU A 336 14.23 7.10 1.11
C GLU A 336 14.45 7.57 2.54
N ILE A 337 14.04 8.80 2.84
CA ILE A 337 14.31 9.43 4.15
C ILE A 337 13.55 8.71 5.26
N PHE A 338 12.25 8.46 5.06
CA PHE A 338 11.38 7.82 6.04
C PHE A 338 11.49 8.47 7.43
N GLY A 339 11.40 9.79 7.44
CA GLY A 339 11.60 10.67 8.60
C GLY A 339 11.25 12.13 8.29
N PRO A 340 11.39 13.04 9.26
CA PRO A 340 10.85 14.40 9.18
C PRO A 340 11.79 15.41 8.48
N LEU A 341 12.67 14.94 7.61
CA LEU A 341 13.55 15.83 6.84
C LEU A 341 12.94 16.12 5.47
N LEU A 342 13.00 17.38 5.05
CA LEU A 342 12.53 17.83 3.75
C LEU A 342 13.66 18.59 3.02
N PRO A 343 14.42 17.91 2.16
CA PRO A 343 15.36 18.55 1.26
C PRO A 343 14.63 19.34 0.17
N VAL A 344 15.14 20.54 -0.13
CA VAL A 344 14.59 21.49 -1.10
C VAL A 344 15.56 21.66 -2.25
N ILE A 345 15.07 21.45 -3.45
CA ILE A 345 15.79 21.62 -4.71
C ILE A 345 15.01 22.63 -5.57
N ALA A 346 15.63 23.75 -5.89
CA ALA A 346 15.03 24.72 -6.79
C ALA A 346 15.28 24.36 -8.25
N TYR A 347 14.26 24.54 -9.09
CA TYR A 347 14.38 24.39 -10.54
C TYR A 347 14.04 25.69 -11.28
N ASP A 348 14.62 25.87 -12.47
CA ASP A 348 14.36 27.04 -13.32
C ASP A 348 13.29 26.77 -14.37
N SER A 349 13.17 25.53 -14.81
CA SER A 349 12.11 25.10 -15.74
C SER A 349 11.48 23.78 -15.28
N ILE A 350 10.20 23.58 -15.62
CA ILE A 350 9.52 22.32 -15.30
C ILE A 350 10.16 21.11 -16.01
N ASP A 351 10.83 21.31 -17.14
CA ASP A 351 11.56 20.26 -17.84
C ASP A 351 12.72 19.72 -17.00
N GLU A 352 13.42 20.61 -16.31
CA GLU A 352 14.47 20.24 -15.35
C GLU A 352 13.90 19.38 -14.19
N ALA A 353 12.78 19.83 -13.61
CA ALA A 353 12.13 19.07 -12.54
C ALA A 353 11.66 17.68 -13.00
N LEU A 354 11.04 17.60 -14.19
CA LEU A 354 10.61 16.32 -14.75
C LEU A 354 11.78 15.39 -15.10
N ALA A 355 12.86 15.95 -15.66
CA ALA A 355 14.09 15.20 -15.93
C ALA A 355 14.70 14.67 -14.62
N PHE A 356 14.74 15.50 -13.57
CA PHE A 356 15.24 15.09 -12.25
C PHE A 356 14.47 13.89 -11.69
N VAL A 357 13.13 13.88 -11.79
CA VAL A 357 12.30 12.75 -11.33
C VAL A 357 12.48 11.53 -12.22
N ASN A 358 12.47 11.69 -13.55
CA ASN A 358 12.56 10.58 -14.50
C ASN A 358 13.93 9.90 -14.54
N ASN A 359 15.00 10.57 -14.11
CA ASN A 359 16.34 9.98 -13.98
C ASN A 359 16.51 9.15 -12.70
N ARG A 360 15.45 8.97 -11.91
CA ARG A 360 15.41 8.18 -10.68
C ARG A 360 14.45 7.01 -10.80
N GLU A 361 14.51 6.10 -9.83
CA GLU A 361 13.54 5.01 -9.73
C GLU A 361 12.11 5.54 -9.56
N HIS A 362 11.15 4.85 -10.17
CA HIS A 362 9.74 5.27 -10.16
C HIS A 362 9.22 5.35 -8.72
N PRO A 363 8.74 6.54 -8.28
CA PRO A 363 8.27 6.74 -6.93
C PRO A 363 6.91 6.06 -6.69
N LEU A 364 6.63 5.71 -5.44
CA LEU A 364 5.32 5.24 -5.03
C LEU A 364 4.27 6.36 -5.12
N ALA A 365 4.65 7.59 -4.74
CA ALA A 365 3.75 8.74 -4.89
C ALA A 365 4.42 9.92 -5.58
N LEU A 366 3.59 10.77 -6.24
CA LEU A 366 3.98 12.05 -6.78
C LEU A 366 2.94 13.11 -6.41
N TYR A 367 3.41 14.29 -6.00
CA TYR A 367 2.58 15.43 -5.64
C TYR A 367 2.91 16.63 -6.50
N LEU A 368 1.87 17.27 -7.05
CA LEU A 368 2.02 18.47 -7.85
C LEU A 368 1.10 19.56 -7.31
N PHE A 369 1.67 20.69 -6.95
CA PHE A 369 0.95 21.92 -6.65
C PHE A 369 1.06 22.88 -7.83
N SER A 370 -0.03 23.06 -8.56
CA SER A 370 -0.12 23.91 -9.76
C SER A 370 -1.57 24.23 -10.07
N GLU A 371 -1.86 25.46 -10.48
CA GLU A 371 -3.17 25.88 -11.01
C GLU A 371 -3.22 25.82 -12.54
N ASP A 372 -2.14 25.42 -13.22
CA ASP A 372 -2.10 25.26 -14.68
C ASP A 372 -2.55 23.86 -15.11
N PRO A 373 -3.74 23.70 -15.75
CA PRO A 373 -4.23 22.41 -16.21
C PRO A 373 -3.36 21.75 -17.28
N ALA A 374 -2.64 22.56 -18.10
CA ALA A 374 -1.75 22.02 -19.12
C ALA A 374 -0.54 21.36 -18.48
N LEU A 375 0.04 22.01 -17.45
CA LEU A 375 1.12 21.44 -16.67
C LEU A 375 0.68 20.18 -15.91
N GLN A 376 -0.49 20.20 -15.26
CA GLN A 376 -1.06 19.03 -14.57
C GLN A 376 -1.14 17.83 -15.53
N LYS A 377 -1.72 18.03 -16.72
CA LYS A 377 -1.83 16.98 -17.74
C LYS A 377 -0.45 16.50 -18.21
N ARG A 378 0.50 17.41 -18.38
CA ARG A 378 1.86 17.11 -18.81
C ARG A 378 2.58 16.23 -17.80
N VAL A 379 2.56 16.60 -16.50
CA VAL A 379 3.21 15.83 -15.43
C VAL A 379 2.64 14.42 -15.37
N LEU A 380 1.30 14.28 -15.37
CA LEU A 380 0.63 12.97 -15.35
C LEU A 380 0.99 12.09 -16.56
N ALA A 381 1.29 12.68 -17.71
CA ALA A 381 1.66 11.94 -18.93
C ALA A 381 3.16 11.60 -19.00
N SER A 382 4.03 12.36 -18.30
CA SER A 382 5.48 12.31 -18.50
C SER A 382 6.21 11.53 -17.41
N VAL A 383 5.60 11.32 -16.23
CA VAL A 383 6.24 10.67 -15.09
C VAL A 383 5.46 9.43 -14.70
N PRO A 384 6.06 8.23 -14.73
CA PRO A 384 5.46 7.03 -14.17
C PRO A 384 5.60 7.04 -12.63
N PHE A 385 4.49 6.81 -11.91
CA PHE A 385 4.43 6.70 -10.45
C PHE A 385 3.24 5.84 -10.03
N GLY A 386 3.23 5.36 -8.78
CA GLY A 386 2.16 4.50 -8.26
C GLY A 386 0.83 5.22 -8.12
N GLY A 387 0.81 6.33 -7.40
CA GLY A 387 -0.36 7.19 -7.20
C GLY A 387 0.03 8.59 -6.77
N GLY A 388 -0.91 9.53 -6.63
CA GLY A 388 -0.54 10.88 -6.26
C GLY A 388 -1.70 11.86 -6.13
N CYS A 389 -1.37 13.10 -5.80
CA CYS A 389 -2.33 14.19 -5.71
C CYS A 389 -1.93 15.39 -6.54
N ILE A 390 -2.93 16.06 -7.10
CA ILE A 390 -2.80 17.41 -7.60
C ILE A 390 -3.35 18.34 -6.51
N ASN A 391 -2.56 19.33 -6.13
CA ASN A 391 -2.87 20.31 -5.09
C ASN A 391 -3.14 19.72 -3.69
N ASP A 392 -2.64 18.50 -3.42
CA ASP A 392 -2.64 17.88 -2.08
C ASP A 392 -1.49 16.90 -1.93
N THR A 393 -1.38 16.27 -0.75
CA THR A 393 -0.42 15.20 -0.45
C THR A 393 -1.14 14.01 0.19
N ILE A 394 -0.59 12.82 0.09
CA ILE A 394 -0.98 11.56 0.75
C ILE A 394 -2.44 11.11 0.65
N VAL A 395 -3.43 11.99 0.59
CA VAL A 395 -4.87 11.64 0.69
C VAL A 395 -5.43 10.79 -0.46
N HIS A 396 -4.69 10.60 -1.54
CA HIS A 396 -5.11 9.72 -2.65
C HIS A 396 -5.32 8.26 -2.22
N LEU A 397 -4.66 7.81 -1.15
CA LEU A 397 -4.84 6.47 -0.58
C LEU A 397 -6.06 6.37 0.37
N ALA A 398 -6.62 7.50 0.83
CA ALA A 398 -7.70 7.51 1.81
C ALA A 398 -9.08 7.22 1.19
N THR A 399 -9.16 6.29 0.24
CA THR A 399 -10.42 5.91 -0.41
C THR A 399 -10.41 4.46 -0.89
N SER A 400 -11.46 3.71 -0.54
CA SER A 400 -11.71 2.36 -1.08
C SER A 400 -12.19 2.34 -2.54
N ARG A 401 -12.25 3.50 -3.23
CA ARG A 401 -12.74 3.59 -4.61
C ARG A 401 -11.63 3.62 -5.66
N MET A 402 -10.42 3.89 -5.24
CA MET A 402 -9.22 3.85 -6.07
C MET A 402 -8.29 2.77 -5.55
N GLY A 403 -7.58 2.10 -6.46
CA GLY A 403 -6.50 1.20 -6.08
C GLY A 403 -5.27 1.98 -5.66
N PHE A 404 -4.50 1.41 -4.76
CA PHE A 404 -3.20 1.90 -4.32
C PHE A 404 -2.15 0.84 -4.61
N GLY A 405 -0.99 1.24 -5.15
CA GLY A 405 0.12 0.34 -5.46
C GLY A 405 1.21 1.04 -6.24
N GLY A 406 2.41 0.48 -6.19
CA GLY A 406 3.60 1.00 -6.85
C GLY A 406 3.80 0.52 -8.28
N VAL A 407 4.86 1.01 -8.92
CA VAL A 407 5.32 0.62 -10.25
C VAL A 407 6.84 0.46 -10.28
N GLY A 408 7.35 -0.63 -10.84
CA GLY A 408 8.78 -0.89 -10.91
C GLY A 408 9.41 -1.03 -9.53
N HIS A 409 10.33 -0.16 -9.18
CA HIS A 409 11.04 -0.20 -7.90
C HIS A 409 10.15 0.10 -6.69
N SER A 410 9.05 0.85 -6.86
CA SER A 410 8.10 1.12 -5.78
C SER A 410 7.07 0.01 -5.54
N GLY A 411 7.04 -1.03 -6.37
CA GLY A 411 6.19 -2.19 -6.13
C GLY A 411 5.52 -2.77 -7.36
N MET A 412 4.62 -3.72 -7.10
CA MET A 412 3.77 -4.37 -8.10
C MET A 412 2.47 -4.84 -7.47
N GLY A 413 1.41 -4.81 -8.25
CA GLY A 413 0.07 -5.09 -7.77
C GLY A 413 -0.63 -3.83 -7.27
N SER A 414 -1.78 -4.01 -6.62
CA SER A 414 -2.57 -2.89 -6.11
C SER A 414 -3.66 -3.43 -5.17
N TYR A 415 -4.04 -2.65 -4.15
CA TYR A 415 -5.09 -3.03 -3.20
C TYR A 415 -6.01 -1.83 -2.91
N HIS A 416 -6.84 -1.86 -1.92
CA HIS A 416 -7.98 -1.03 -1.54
C HIS A 416 -9.27 -1.35 -2.33
N GLY A 417 -10.35 -1.50 -1.60
CA GLY A 417 -11.70 -1.71 -2.11
C GLY A 417 -11.81 -2.91 -3.06
N LYS A 418 -12.35 -2.66 -4.24
CA LYS A 418 -12.49 -3.72 -5.25
C LYS A 418 -11.15 -4.32 -5.67
N LYS A 419 -10.09 -3.51 -5.70
CA LYS A 419 -8.75 -3.99 -6.06
C LYS A 419 -8.24 -5.02 -5.05
N SER A 420 -8.47 -4.84 -3.74
CA SER A 420 -8.16 -5.86 -2.74
C SER A 420 -8.85 -7.19 -3.04
N PHE A 421 -10.15 -7.17 -3.34
CA PHE A 421 -10.87 -8.38 -3.72
C PHE A 421 -10.30 -9.03 -4.99
N ASP A 422 -9.98 -8.23 -6.01
CA ASP A 422 -9.39 -8.73 -7.26
C ASP A 422 -7.99 -9.30 -7.04
N THR A 423 -7.16 -8.64 -6.22
CA THR A 423 -5.78 -9.02 -5.89
C THR A 423 -5.71 -10.38 -5.19
N PHE A 424 -6.63 -10.65 -4.28
CA PHE A 424 -6.69 -11.93 -3.56
C PHE A 424 -7.57 -12.99 -4.24
N SER A 425 -7.97 -12.79 -5.50
CA SER A 425 -8.78 -13.74 -6.26
C SER A 425 -8.26 -13.93 -7.68
N HIS A 426 -8.27 -15.18 -8.15
CA HIS A 426 -8.03 -15.51 -9.55
C HIS A 426 -9.32 -15.37 -10.37
N GLU A 427 -9.23 -14.71 -11.53
CA GLU A 427 -10.35 -14.65 -12.47
C GLU A 427 -10.23 -15.73 -13.55
N LYS A 428 -11.14 -16.70 -13.55
CA LYS A 428 -11.21 -17.69 -14.60
C LYS A 428 -12.30 -17.35 -15.62
N SER A 429 -11.94 -17.46 -16.89
CA SER A 429 -12.81 -17.22 -18.03
C SER A 429 -13.46 -18.53 -18.47
N VAL A 430 -14.78 -18.54 -18.62
CA VAL A 430 -15.54 -19.73 -18.98
C VAL A 430 -16.44 -19.44 -20.18
N LEU A 431 -16.32 -20.26 -21.21
CA LEU A 431 -17.27 -20.30 -22.32
C LEU A 431 -18.13 -21.56 -22.19
N LYS A 432 -19.43 -21.37 -21.97
CA LYS A 432 -20.41 -22.45 -21.91
C LYS A 432 -21.10 -22.60 -23.27
N LYS A 433 -20.80 -23.68 -24.01
CA LYS A 433 -21.36 -23.97 -25.33
C LYS A 433 -22.59 -24.86 -25.22
N SER A 434 -23.53 -24.67 -26.13
CA SER A 434 -24.69 -25.58 -26.29
C SER A 434 -24.23 -26.92 -26.86
N THR A 435 -24.85 -28.01 -26.39
CA THR A 435 -24.65 -29.34 -26.95
C THR A 435 -25.73 -29.72 -27.96
N ARG A 436 -26.75 -28.84 -28.14
CA ARG A 436 -27.88 -29.11 -29.07
C ARG A 436 -27.58 -28.71 -30.51
N ILE A 437 -26.70 -27.74 -30.68
CA ILE A 437 -26.26 -27.20 -31.97
C ILE A 437 -24.76 -27.20 -31.99
N ASP A 438 -24.17 -27.80 -33.00
CA ASP A 438 -22.74 -27.73 -33.25
C ASP A 438 -22.44 -27.16 -34.64
N MET A 439 -21.40 -26.39 -34.77
CA MET A 439 -21.01 -25.72 -36.01
C MET A 439 -19.86 -26.51 -36.66
N PRO A 440 -20.11 -27.25 -37.74
CA PRO A 440 -19.11 -28.14 -38.33
C PRO A 440 -17.96 -27.36 -39.03
N VAL A 441 -18.09 -26.05 -39.20
CA VAL A 441 -17.11 -25.20 -39.89
C VAL A 441 -15.68 -25.27 -39.28
N ARG A 442 -15.57 -25.56 -37.98
CA ARG A 442 -14.27 -25.62 -37.24
C ARG A 442 -13.57 -26.97 -37.29
N TYR A 443 -14.27 -28.02 -37.79
CA TYR A 443 -13.73 -29.39 -37.81
C TYR A 443 -13.09 -29.72 -39.17
N MET A 444 -12.05 -30.54 -39.12
CA MET A 444 -11.48 -31.12 -40.33
C MET A 444 -12.45 -32.07 -41.01
N PRO A 445 -12.33 -32.26 -42.35
CA PRO A 445 -11.43 -31.63 -43.27
C PRO A 445 -11.81 -30.16 -43.54
N TYR A 446 -10.78 -29.31 -43.70
CA TYR A 446 -10.98 -27.91 -44.07
C TYR A 446 -11.23 -27.79 -45.57
N THR A 447 -12.29 -27.10 -45.93
CA THR A 447 -12.68 -26.87 -47.32
C THR A 447 -12.66 -25.40 -47.63
N PRO A 448 -12.55 -24.97 -48.93
CA PRO A 448 -12.58 -23.57 -49.30
C PRO A 448 -13.82 -22.82 -48.79
N LEU A 449 -14.98 -23.52 -48.73
CA LEU A 449 -16.19 -22.95 -48.17
C LEU A 449 -16.06 -22.66 -46.68
N LYS A 450 -15.50 -23.62 -45.89
CA LYS A 450 -15.25 -23.44 -44.46
C LYS A 450 -14.26 -22.28 -44.21
N ASP A 451 -13.20 -22.18 -45.01
CA ASP A 451 -12.25 -21.06 -44.92
C ASP A 451 -12.93 -19.71 -45.18
N ARG A 452 -13.75 -19.61 -46.21
CA ARG A 452 -14.51 -18.39 -46.51
C ARG A 452 -15.45 -18.00 -45.36
N LEU A 453 -16.17 -18.97 -44.77
CA LEU A 453 -17.06 -18.72 -43.63
C LEU A 453 -16.28 -18.25 -42.40
N LEU A 454 -15.14 -18.90 -42.08
CA LEU A 454 -14.30 -18.50 -40.95
C LEU A 454 -13.79 -17.05 -41.11
N ARG A 455 -13.38 -16.66 -42.33
CA ARG A 455 -12.93 -15.29 -42.59
C ARG A 455 -14.04 -14.24 -42.42
N VAL A 456 -15.30 -14.61 -42.63
CA VAL A 456 -16.44 -13.73 -42.39
C VAL A 456 -16.73 -13.58 -40.88
N PHE A 457 -16.66 -14.68 -40.11
CA PHE A 457 -17.01 -14.66 -38.70
C PHE A 457 -15.89 -14.16 -37.77
N LEU A 458 -14.64 -14.18 -38.22
CA LEU A 458 -13.46 -13.74 -37.43
C LEU A 458 -12.92 -12.35 -37.80
N ARG A 459 -13.67 -11.60 -38.60
CA ARG A 459 -13.34 -10.20 -38.94
C ARG A 459 -13.99 -9.20 -38.00
#